data_a6a3496c5bb0401e2c3af437cea74b29
#
_entry.id   a6a3496c5bb0401e2c3af437cea74b29
#
_cell.length_a   1.000
_cell.length_b   1.000
_cell.length_c   1.000
_cell.angle_alpha   90.00
_cell.angle_beta   90.00
_cell.angle_gamma   90.00
#
_symmetry.space_group_name_H-M   'P 1'
#
loop_
_entity.id
_entity.type
_entity.pdbx_description
1 polymer ?
#
loop_
_entity_poly.entity_id
_entity_poly.type
_entity_poly.pdbx_seq_one_letter_code
_entity_poly.pdbx_strand_id
1 'polypeptide(L)'
;MKSVNKSGTLACILCLGQAAMPAMSAQAASNPVVSISTGELRGSLTADGVAVFRNIPFAQPPIGELRWREPLPAKPWTGVRDATAFGPMCNQNDNKQLQHSEDCLQLNIWTPTWPVKSSSPVMVWIHGGGNTAGSGVEALFNGEVLARHGVVVVNVNYRLGVFGFFAHPGLTKESLHHAAGNYGLADQIMALHWVRDNIARFGGNPANVTIFGESAGASDVNALIASPLSKGLFLRVTAQSGPVGAQPSLAESERRGVELAAKLGVTGEESLAKLRALPDTELMAKAAQGGPGLGINVDGWVLTEPAAKVYAEGREQKVALLIGNNSQEMRPRGAPRDIREMISERYGPLADRALAAYGVNGANEPQPDPENGTVMLQFTTDNSFRCGTVQELIWHTAAGNRGYEYQFSRTVHGKEALGAPHASEIPFIFGTLSVWQNMRKYNDSDQQYAPQMQEYWTNFAKTGDPNGGQLVKWPKFDATARAYMDFTDAGPVAKEGLRRQVCDVFMENQKRVEP
;
A
#
# COMPACT_ATOMS: atom_id res chain seq x y z
N MET A 1 -26.12 -94.63 -35.27
CA MET A 1 -27.48 -94.34 -35.73
C MET A 1 -27.82 -92.89 -35.50
N LYS A 2 -28.04 -92.22 -36.63
CA LYS A 2 -28.95 -91.08 -36.89
C LYS A 2 -28.97 -89.91 -35.80
N SER A 3 -28.98 -88.66 -36.10
CA SER A 3 -29.44 -87.94 -37.32
C SER A 3 -28.94 -86.49 -37.29
N VAL A 4 -28.83 -85.93 -38.44
CA VAL A 4 -28.55 -84.56 -38.79
C VAL A 4 -29.71 -83.67 -38.41
N ASN A 5 -29.47 -82.45 -37.81
CA ASN A 5 -30.34 -81.33 -38.12
C ASN A 5 -29.53 -80.01 -38.24
N LYS A 6 -29.68 -79.38 -39.36
CA LYS A 6 -29.16 -78.06 -39.74
C LYS A 6 -30.16 -77.02 -39.22
N SER A 7 -29.68 -75.98 -38.55
CA SER A 7 -30.43 -74.75 -38.37
C SER A 7 -29.52 -73.54 -38.70
N GLY A 8 -29.88 -72.82 -39.73
CA GLY A 8 -29.18 -71.67 -40.24
C GLY A 8 -29.41 -70.46 -39.31
N THR A 9 -28.35 -69.76 -39.01
CA THR A 9 -28.37 -68.52 -38.26
C THR A 9 -28.21 -67.34 -39.22
N LEU A 10 -29.21 -66.52 -39.29
CA LEU A 10 -29.28 -65.27 -40.05
C LEU A 10 -28.46 -64.21 -39.29
N ALA A 11 -27.37 -63.75 -39.89
CA ALA A 11 -26.53 -62.67 -39.34
C ALA A 11 -27.13 -61.29 -39.72
N CYS A 12 -27.70 -60.61 -38.75
CA CYS A 12 -28.08 -59.21 -38.87
C CYS A 12 -26.84 -58.32 -38.71
N ILE A 13 -26.37 -57.66 -39.77
CA ILE A 13 -25.31 -56.65 -39.72
C ILE A 13 -25.98 -55.34 -39.27
N LEU A 14 -25.75 -54.93 -38.03
CA LEU A 14 -26.05 -53.60 -37.54
C LEU A 14 -24.90 -52.67 -37.93
N CYS A 15 -25.11 -51.81 -38.94
CA CYS A 15 -24.25 -50.67 -39.22
C CYS A 15 -24.44 -49.60 -38.13
N LEU A 16 -23.55 -49.56 -37.13
CA LEU A 16 -23.40 -48.42 -36.20
C LEU A 16 -22.72 -47.28 -36.95
N GLY A 17 -23.51 -46.31 -37.41
CA GLY A 17 -23.03 -45.03 -37.87
C GLY A 17 -22.43 -44.24 -36.70
N GLN A 18 -21.11 -44.15 -36.59
CA GLN A 18 -20.43 -43.23 -35.71
C GLN A 18 -20.62 -41.82 -36.27
N ALA A 19 -21.51 -41.04 -35.67
CA ALA A 19 -21.56 -39.59 -35.87
C ALA A 19 -20.31 -38.98 -35.23
N ALA A 20 -19.35 -38.58 -36.05
CA ALA A 20 -18.21 -37.79 -35.62
C ALA A 20 -18.73 -36.41 -35.16
N MET A 21 -18.76 -36.17 -33.85
CA MET A 21 -18.94 -34.83 -33.34
C MET A 21 -17.74 -33.98 -33.76
N PRO A 22 -17.94 -32.77 -34.34
CA PRO A 22 -16.85 -31.88 -34.61
C PRO A 22 -16.19 -31.49 -33.29
N ALA A 23 -14.91 -31.80 -33.12
CA ALA A 23 -14.11 -31.28 -32.04
C ALA A 23 -14.13 -29.73 -32.15
N MET A 24 -14.84 -29.06 -31.28
CA MET A 24 -14.69 -27.62 -31.10
C MET A 24 -13.24 -27.39 -30.67
N SER A 25 -12.41 -26.96 -31.61
CA SER A 25 -11.10 -26.43 -31.31
C SER A 25 -11.30 -25.24 -30.37
N ALA A 26 -10.93 -25.41 -29.13
CA ALA A 26 -10.81 -24.28 -28.19
C ALA A 26 -9.79 -23.32 -28.83
N GLN A 27 -10.30 -22.25 -29.42
CA GLN A 27 -9.47 -21.19 -29.96
C GLN A 27 -8.70 -20.61 -28.81
N ALA A 28 -7.38 -20.79 -28.77
CA ALA A 28 -6.53 -20.20 -27.75
C ALA A 28 -6.86 -18.69 -27.70
N ALA A 29 -7.33 -18.21 -26.56
CA ALA A 29 -7.67 -16.81 -26.41
C ALA A 29 -6.42 -15.99 -26.73
N SER A 30 -6.52 -15.11 -27.74
CA SER A 30 -5.40 -14.24 -28.11
C SER A 30 -5.06 -13.31 -26.93
N ASN A 31 -3.77 -13.07 -26.72
CA ASN A 31 -3.31 -12.12 -25.71
C ASN A 31 -4.04 -10.77 -25.84
N PRO A 32 -4.47 -10.17 -24.70
CA PRO A 32 -5.18 -8.91 -24.72
C PRO A 32 -4.31 -7.78 -25.29
N VAL A 33 -4.87 -6.99 -26.20
CA VAL A 33 -4.23 -5.77 -26.72
C VAL A 33 -5.13 -4.58 -26.41
N VAL A 34 -4.53 -3.50 -25.89
CA VAL A 34 -5.25 -2.27 -25.53
C VAL A 34 -4.53 -1.05 -26.10
N SER A 35 -5.31 -0.11 -26.65
CA SER A 35 -4.80 1.19 -27.10
C SER A 35 -5.06 2.26 -26.03
N ILE A 36 -4.00 2.95 -25.63
CA ILE A 36 -4.03 4.09 -24.69
C ILE A 36 -3.48 5.35 -25.38
N SER A 37 -3.53 6.49 -24.68
CA SER A 37 -3.10 7.78 -25.26
C SER A 37 -1.65 7.81 -25.74
N THR A 38 -0.77 6.95 -25.18
CA THR A 38 0.66 6.91 -25.52
C THR A 38 1.04 5.80 -26.51
N GLY A 39 0.14 4.84 -26.83
CA GLY A 39 0.42 3.75 -27.77
C GLY A 39 -0.38 2.49 -27.48
N GLU A 40 0.04 1.36 -28.06
CA GLU A 40 -0.61 0.07 -27.85
C GLU A 40 0.21 -0.82 -26.91
N LEU A 41 -0.51 -1.63 -26.13
CA LEU A 41 0.05 -2.56 -25.13
C LEU A 41 -0.49 -3.97 -25.39
N ARG A 42 0.38 -4.97 -25.35
CA ARG A 42 0.00 -6.38 -25.33
C ARG A 42 0.21 -6.96 -23.93
N GLY A 43 -0.86 -7.36 -23.27
CA GLY A 43 -0.85 -8.05 -21.98
C GLY A 43 -0.87 -9.57 -22.11
N SER A 44 -1.21 -10.23 -21.01
CA SER A 44 -1.40 -11.67 -20.91
C SER A 44 -2.71 -11.98 -20.19
N LEU A 45 -3.20 -13.23 -20.35
CA LEU A 45 -4.31 -13.76 -19.55
C LEU A 45 -3.77 -14.75 -18.54
N THR A 46 -4.28 -14.70 -17.30
CA THR A 46 -4.06 -15.75 -16.32
C THR A 46 -4.96 -16.96 -16.62
N ALA A 47 -4.70 -18.09 -15.95
CA ALA A 47 -5.53 -19.30 -16.09
C ALA A 47 -7.01 -19.03 -15.73
N ASP A 48 -7.27 -18.11 -14.82
CA ASP A 48 -8.61 -17.71 -14.36
C ASP A 48 -9.25 -16.61 -15.22
N GLY A 49 -8.61 -16.23 -16.35
CA GLY A 49 -9.14 -15.25 -17.30
C GLY A 49 -8.96 -13.78 -16.90
N VAL A 50 -8.19 -13.48 -15.87
CA VAL A 50 -7.79 -12.11 -15.51
C VAL A 50 -6.79 -11.61 -16.54
N ALA A 51 -7.05 -10.43 -17.13
CA ALA A 51 -6.09 -9.80 -18.05
C ALA A 51 -5.06 -9.01 -17.23
N VAL A 52 -3.77 -9.18 -17.57
CA VAL A 52 -2.66 -8.58 -16.87
C VAL A 52 -1.78 -7.80 -17.83
N PHE A 53 -1.53 -6.56 -17.50
CA PHE A 53 -0.62 -5.67 -18.23
C PHE A 53 0.45 -5.15 -17.27
N ARG A 54 1.71 -5.32 -17.60
CA ARG A 54 2.86 -5.01 -16.74
C ARG A 54 3.78 -4.00 -17.40
N ASN A 55 4.60 -3.31 -16.59
CA ASN A 55 5.62 -2.39 -17.09
C ASN A 55 5.06 -1.29 -18.00
N ILE A 56 3.94 -0.68 -17.61
CA ILE A 56 3.30 0.41 -18.34
C ILE A 56 3.91 1.72 -17.86
N PRO A 57 4.66 2.48 -18.67
CA PRO A 57 5.22 3.75 -18.24
C PRO A 57 4.11 4.80 -18.07
N PHE A 58 4.04 5.42 -16.92
CA PHE A 58 3.15 6.54 -16.67
C PHE A 58 3.88 7.89 -16.74
N ALA A 59 5.21 7.88 -16.63
CA ALA A 59 6.06 9.05 -16.71
C ALA A 59 7.32 8.76 -17.53
N GLN A 60 8.04 9.82 -17.91
CA GLN A 60 9.36 9.71 -18.51
C GLN A 60 10.37 9.21 -17.47
N PRO A 61 11.42 8.46 -17.89
CA PRO A 61 12.50 8.05 -16.99
C PRO A 61 13.12 9.25 -16.26
N PRO A 62 13.16 9.28 -14.92
CA PRO A 62 13.72 10.40 -14.14
C PRO A 62 15.24 10.29 -14.01
N ILE A 63 15.93 10.21 -15.14
CA ILE A 63 17.40 10.02 -15.25
C ILE A 63 18.11 11.30 -15.70
N GLY A 64 19.39 11.42 -15.40
CA GLY A 64 20.22 12.54 -15.83
C GLY A 64 19.63 13.89 -15.38
N GLU A 65 19.32 14.78 -16.32
CA GLU A 65 18.74 16.09 -16.02
C GLU A 65 17.33 16.03 -15.43
N LEU A 66 16.61 14.89 -15.56
CA LEU A 66 15.30 14.67 -14.96
C LEU A 66 15.38 14.10 -13.53
N ARG A 67 16.58 13.72 -13.05
CA ARG A 67 16.78 13.34 -11.65
C ARG A 67 16.44 14.53 -10.75
N TRP A 68 15.58 14.29 -9.74
CA TRP A 68 15.04 15.32 -8.83
C TRP A 68 14.28 16.44 -9.54
N ARG A 69 13.56 16.09 -10.60
CA ARG A 69 12.53 16.94 -11.19
C ARG A 69 11.17 16.34 -11.02
N GLU A 70 10.16 17.17 -11.15
CA GLU A 70 8.77 16.74 -11.24
C GLU A 70 8.61 15.72 -12.38
N PRO A 71 7.79 14.67 -12.21
CA PRO A 71 7.59 13.69 -13.26
C PRO A 71 6.94 14.34 -14.49
N LEU A 72 7.42 13.98 -15.65
CA LEU A 72 6.83 14.37 -16.93
C LEU A 72 6.03 13.22 -17.52
N PRO A 73 4.89 13.47 -18.20
CA PRO A 73 4.12 12.41 -18.85
C PRO A 73 4.96 11.52 -19.76
N ALA A 74 4.65 10.22 -19.80
CA ALA A 74 5.33 9.28 -20.68
C ALA A 74 5.25 9.72 -22.15
N LYS A 75 6.34 9.52 -22.91
CA LYS A 75 6.34 9.82 -24.33
C LYS A 75 5.54 8.77 -25.11
N PRO A 76 4.82 9.17 -26.17
CA PRO A 76 4.19 8.22 -27.08
C PRO A 76 5.21 7.29 -27.75
N TRP A 77 4.78 6.07 -28.05
CA TRP A 77 5.56 5.08 -28.81
C TRP A 77 4.77 4.57 -30.00
N THR A 78 5.48 3.98 -30.98
CA THR A 78 4.90 3.36 -32.15
C THR A 78 4.88 1.83 -32.00
N GLY A 79 3.90 1.18 -32.62
CA GLY A 79 3.74 -0.27 -32.54
C GLY A 79 3.18 -0.75 -31.19
N VAL A 80 3.13 -2.06 -31.04
CA VAL A 80 2.60 -2.73 -29.85
C VAL A 80 3.73 -3.02 -28.87
N ARG A 81 3.74 -2.34 -27.73
CA ARG A 81 4.67 -2.60 -26.63
C ARG A 81 4.27 -3.88 -25.89
N ASP A 82 5.24 -4.75 -25.63
CA ASP A 82 5.04 -5.93 -24.80
C ASP A 82 4.90 -5.53 -23.33
N ALA A 83 3.75 -5.87 -22.75
CA ALA A 83 3.38 -5.63 -21.36
C ALA A 83 3.12 -6.95 -20.60
N THR A 84 3.83 -8.04 -20.96
CA THR A 84 3.66 -9.36 -20.32
C THR A 84 4.61 -9.60 -19.16
N ALA A 85 5.72 -8.86 -19.07
CA ALA A 85 6.74 -9.00 -18.02
C ALA A 85 6.80 -7.73 -17.15
N PHE A 86 7.15 -7.91 -15.86
CA PHE A 86 7.44 -6.80 -14.97
C PHE A 86 8.69 -6.04 -15.42
N GLY A 87 8.70 -4.74 -15.19
CA GLY A 87 9.89 -3.90 -15.35
C GLY A 87 10.72 -3.84 -14.06
N PRO A 88 11.76 -2.99 -14.03
CA PRO A 88 12.63 -2.85 -12.88
C PRO A 88 11.91 -2.21 -11.67
N MET A 89 12.41 -2.51 -10.47
CA MET A 89 12.12 -1.76 -9.26
C MET A 89 12.81 -0.39 -9.31
N CYS A 90 12.30 0.57 -8.55
CA CYS A 90 13.05 1.80 -8.31
C CYS A 90 14.30 1.51 -7.47
N ASN A 91 15.36 2.26 -7.69
CA ASN A 91 16.64 2.08 -7.00
C ASN A 91 16.47 2.10 -5.48
N GLN A 92 16.96 1.04 -4.83
CA GLN A 92 16.87 0.77 -3.40
C GLN A 92 17.95 -0.23 -2.96
N ASN A 93 18.18 -0.38 -1.65
CA ASN A 93 19.27 -1.21 -1.12
C ASN A 93 18.84 -2.57 -0.55
N ASP A 94 17.56 -2.93 -0.58
CA ASP A 94 17.01 -4.03 0.20
C ASP A 94 16.82 -5.35 -0.56
N ASN A 95 16.55 -5.31 -1.84
CA ASN A 95 16.29 -6.52 -2.63
C ASN A 95 17.25 -6.68 -3.80
N LYS A 96 18.28 -7.47 -3.61
CA LYS A 96 19.31 -7.74 -4.62
C LYS A 96 18.90 -8.75 -5.70
N GLN A 97 17.72 -9.36 -5.60
CA GLN A 97 17.28 -10.41 -6.52
C GLN A 97 16.53 -9.87 -7.75
N LEU A 98 15.99 -8.66 -7.67
CA LEU A 98 15.26 -8.03 -8.77
C LEU A 98 16.09 -6.91 -9.40
N GLN A 99 15.84 -6.64 -10.67
CA GLN A 99 16.51 -5.56 -11.39
C GLN A 99 16.06 -4.21 -10.83
N HIS A 100 17.00 -3.31 -10.55
CA HIS A 100 16.76 -1.95 -10.09
C HIS A 100 17.15 -0.95 -11.17
N SER A 101 16.46 0.19 -11.24
CA SER A 101 16.75 1.27 -12.17
C SER A 101 16.16 2.59 -11.66
N GLU A 102 16.73 3.71 -12.08
CA GLU A 102 16.03 5.00 -12.01
C GLU A 102 14.88 5.06 -13.04
N ASP A 103 14.99 4.34 -14.18
CA ASP A 103 13.89 4.16 -15.14
C ASP A 103 12.88 3.13 -14.60
N CYS A 104 12.09 3.54 -13.63
CA CYS A 104 11.19 2.69 -12.86
C CYS A 104 9.76 3.20 -12.75
N LEU A 105 9.44 4.37 -13.33
CA LEU A 105 8.12 5.00 -13.21
C LEU A 105 7.08 4.29 -14.09
N GLN A 106 6.66 3.14 -13.63
CA GLN A 106 5.73 2.23 -14.29
C GLN A 106 4.64 1.76 -13.34
N LEU A 107 3.55 1.27 -13.92
CA LEU A 107 2.46 0.62 -13.20
C LEU A 107 2.09 -0.72 -13.83
N ASN A 108 1.38 -1.55 -13.06
CA ASN A 108 0.91 -2.87 -13.46
C ASN A 108 -0.58 -2.94 -13.20
N ILE A 109 -1.34 -3.61 -14.11
CA ILE A 109 -2.80 -3.63 -14.07
C ILE A 109 -3.30 -5.08 -14.13
N TRP A 110 -4.27 -5.40 -13.28
CA TRP A 110 -5.07 -6.63 -13.33
C TRP A 110 -6.53 -6.27 -13.57
N THR A 111 -7.09 -6.80 -14.66
CA THR A 111 -8.47 -6.54 -15.08
C THR A 111 -9.32 -7.81 -14.92
N PRO A 112 -10.47 -7.76 -14.23
CA PRO A 112 -11.23 -8.94 -13.83
C PRO A 112 -11.72 -9.79 -15.00
N THR A 113 -12.00 -9.18 -16.14
CA THR A 113 -12.53 -9.89 -17.33
C THR A 113 -11.98 -9.31 -18.62
N TRP A 114 -11.70 -10.18 -19.60
CA TRP A 114 -11.30 -9.75 -20.92
C TRP A 114 -12.05 -10.58 -22.00
N PRO A 115 -12.57 -9.97 -23.08
CA PRO A 115 -12.67 -8.51 -23.31
C PRO A 115 -13.45 -7.79 -22.22
N VAL A 116 -13.16 -6.50 -22.04
CA VAL A 116 -13.84 -5.65 -21.05
C VAL A 116 -15.35 -5.65 -21.26
N LYS A 117 -16.12 -5.98 -20.21
CA LYS A 117 -17.59 -6.07 -20.28
C LYS A 117 -18.31 -5.00 -19.46
N SER A 118 -17.64 -4.45 -18.44
CA SER A 118 -18.23 -3.50 -17.48
C SER A 118 -17.18 -2.51 -17.01
N SER A 119 -17.64 -1.40 -16.42
CA SER A 119 -16.81 -0.41 -15.76
C SER A 119 -16.67 -0.79 -14.28
N SER A 120 -15.53 -1.38 -13.92
CA SER A 120 -15.25 -1.87 -12.56
C SER A 120 -14.63 -0.80 -11.68
N PRO A 121 -14.87 -0.80 -10.36
CA PRO A 121 -14.11 0.02 -9.42
C PRO A 121 -12.61 -0.24 -9.54
N VAL A 122 -11.81 0.78 -9.26
CA VAL A 122 -10.34 0.72 -9.36
C VAL A 122 -9.72 0.79 -7.98
N MET A 123 -8.76 -0.08 -7.69
CA MET A 123 -7.94 -0.06 -6.50
C MET A 123 -6.48 0.20 -6.90
N VAL A 124 -5.90 1.31 -6.44
CA VAL A 124 -4.52 1.71 -6.75
C VAL A 124 -3.65 1.48 -5.52
N TRP A 125 -2.72 0.55 -5.62
CA TRP A 125 -1.79 0.17 -4.56
C TRP A 125 -0.55 1.06 -4.55
N ILE A 126 -0.27 1.63 -3.37
CA ILE A 126 0.96 2.35 -3.04
C ILE A 126 1.72 1.51 -2.00
N HIS A 127 2.85 0.94 -2.41
CA HIS A 127 3.61 0.03 -1.55
C HIS A 127 4.30 0.76 -0.40
N GLY A 128 4.57 0.03 0.69
CA GLY A 128 5.35 0.51 1.82
C GLY A 128 6.86 0.35 1.63
N GLY A 129 7.57 0.28 2.75
CA GLY A 129 9.03 0.15 2.78
C GLY A 129 9.75 1.42 3.22
N GLY A 130 9.10 2.27 4.03
CA GLY A 130 9.70 3.48 4.61
C GLY A 130 10.07 4.54 3.58
N ASN A 131 9.47 4.54 2.41
CA ASN A 131 9.83 5.38 1.26
C ASN A 131 11.30 5.23 0.81
N THR A 132 11.96 4.14 1.22
CA THR A 132 13.34 3.80 0.87
C THR A 132 13.48 2.46 0.16
N ALA A 133 12.44 1.64 0.22
CA ALA A 133 12.38 0.28 -0.30
C ALA A 133 10.97 -0.08 -0.77
N GLY A 134 10.80 -1.26 -1.39
CA GLY A 134 9.54 -1.79 -1.87
C GLY A 134 9.30 -1.55 -3.37
N SER A 135 8.28 -2.19 -3.91
CA SER A 135 7.92 -2.04 -5.33
C SER A 135 6.55 -2.61 -5.64
N GLY A 136 5.86 -2.02 -6.61
CA GLY A 136 4.61 -2.56 -7.19
C GLY A 136 4.80 -3.81 -8.05
N VAL A 137 6.02 -4.32 -8.20
CA VAL A 137 6.31 -5.56 -8.96
C VAL A 137 6.53 -6.79 -8.06
N GLU A 138 6.46 -6.63 -6.74
CA GLU A 138 6.65 -7.73 -5.81
C GLU A 138 5.52 -8.75 -5.90
N ALA A 139 5.88 -10.04 -5.83
CA ALA A 139 4.91 -11.13 -5.89
C ALA A 139 3.86 -11.07 -4.76
N LEU A 140 4.20 -10.45 -3.63
CA LEU A 140 3.31 -10.22 -2.50
C LEU A 140 2.08 -9.39 -2.89
N PHE A 141 2.25 -8.45 -3.81
CA PHE A 141 1.21 -7.52 -4.26
C PHE A 141 0.55 -7.94 -5.58
N ASN A 142 0.57 -9.25 -5.90
CA ASN A 142 -0.14 -9.75 -7.09
C ASN A 142 -1.64 -9.46 -6.99
N GLY A 143 -2.15 -8.61 -7.89
CA GLY A 143 -3.54 -8.13 -7.88
C GLY A 143 -4.58 -9.12 -8.42
N GLU A 144 -4.19 -10.32 -8.85
CA GLU A 144 -5.07 -11.27 -9.52
C GLU A 144 -6.26 -11.69 -8.66
N VAL A 145 -6.03 -12.00 -7.38
CA VAL A 145 -7.08 -12.43 -6.45
C VAL A 145 -8.08 -11.29 -6.22
N LEU A 146 -7.61 -10.09 -5.95
CA LEU A 146 -8.49 -8.91 -5.81
C LEU A 146 -9.27 -8.63 -7.09
N ALA A 147 -8.64 -8.77 -8.26
CA ALA A 147 -9.32 -8.59 -9.54
C ALA A 147 -10.49 -9.57 -9.71
N ARG A 148 -10.34 -10.83 -9.28
CA ARG A 148 -11.45 -11.81 -9.30
C ARG A 148 -12.65 -11.39 -8.44
N HIS A 149 -12.46 -10.51 -7.45
CA HIS A 149 -13.56 -9.88 -6.71
C HIS A 149 -14.24 -8.73 -7.48
N GLY A 150 -13.91 -8.52 -8.77
CA GLY A 150 -14.61 -7.58 -9.66
C GLY A 150 -14.09 -6.14 -9.57
N VAL A 151 -12.84 -5.94 -9.21
CA VAL A 151 -12.16 -4.63 -9.21
C VAL A 151 -10.99 -4.65 -10.20
N VAL A 152 -10.65 -3.50 -10.79
CA VAL A 152 -9.37 -3.33 -11.49
C VAL A 152 -8.32 -2.95 -10.46
N VAL A 153 -7.21 -3.70 -10.40
CA VAL A 153 -6.09 -3.43 -9.50
C VAL A 153 -4.97 -2.78 -10.27
N VAL A 154 -4.39 -1.73 -9.73
CA VAL A 154 -3.24 -1.01 -10.28
C VAL A 154 -2.15 -0.93 -9.22
N ASN A 155 -0.97 -1.48 -9.46
CA ASN A 155 0.19 -1.32 -8.59
C ASN A 155 1.15 -0.29 -9.19
N VAL A 156 1.62 0.64 -8.39
CA VAL A 156 2.44 1.78 -8.84
C VAL A 156 3.84 1.68 -8.24
N ASN A 157 4.86 1.91 -9.07
CA ASN A 157 6.20 2.25 -8.61
C ASN A 157 6.32 3.76 -8.46
N TYR A 158 7.11 4.22 -7.51
CA TYR A 158 7.46 5.62 -7.32
C TYR A 158 8.91 5.73 -6.82
N ARG A 159 9.56 6.88 -7.04
CA ARG A 159 10.94 7.10 -6.62
C ARG A 159 11.08 7.03 -5.11
N LEU A 160 12.18 6.42 -4.67
CA LEU A 160 12.46 6.08 -3.28
C LEU A 160 13.73 6.76 -2.76
N GLY A 161 13.85 6.87 -1.45
CA GLY A 161 15.03 7.34 -0.75
C GLY A 161 15.56 8.65 -1.32
N VAL A 162 16.86 8.68 -1.61
CA VAL A 162 17.51 9.87 -2.14
C VAL A 162 16.98 10.29 -3.51
N PHE A 163 16.44 9.39 -4.31
CA PHE A 163 15.88 9.72 -5.62
C PHE A 163 14.47 10.33 -5.54
N GLY A 164 13.70 9.94 -4.51
CA GLY A 164 12.29 10.36 -4.34
C GLY A 164 12.07 11.46 -3.31
N PHE A 165 12.95 11.59 -2.32
CA PHE A 165 12.69 12.43 -1.14
C PHE A 165 13.86 13.32 -0.72
N PHE A 166 14.76 13.63 -1.64
CA PHE A 166 15.90 14.51 -1.41
C PHE A 166 15.54 15.97 -1.67
N ALA A 167 15.66 16.83 -0.65
CA ALA A 167 15.53 18.27 -0.76
C ALA A 167 16.91 18.95 -0.68
N HIS A 168 17.10 20.00 -1.46
CA HIS A 168 18.34 20.80 -1.46
C HIS A 168 18.01 22.21 -1.95
N PRO A 169 18.62 23.30 -1.41
CA PRO A 169 18.33 24.67 -1.83
C PRO A 169 18.48 24.91 -3.33
N GLY A 170 19.42 24.23 -3.98
CA GLY A 170 19.59 24.28 -5.44
C GLY A 170 18.39 23.69 -6.20
N LEU A 171 17.76 22.62 -5.68
CA LEU A 171 16.56 22.02 -6.26
C LEU A 171 15.35 22.95 -6.12
N THR A 172 15.17 23.54 -4.96
CA THR A 172 14.12 24.53 -4.70
C THR A 172 14.26 25.76 -5.62
N LYS A 173 15.51 26.22 -5.82
CA LYS A 173 15.79 27.37 -6.70
C LYS A 173 15.46 27.08 -8.17
N GLU A 174 15.68 25.87 -8.66
CA GLU A 174 15.41 25.50 -10.05
C GLU A 174 13.96 25.06 -10.31
N SER A 175 13.21 24.69 -9.25
CA SER A 175 11.79 24.32 -9.36
C SER A 175 10.93 25.51 -9.68
N LEU A 176 10.00 25.34 -10.62
CA LEU A 176 9.00 26.37 -10.97
C LEU A 176 8.04 26.67 -9.81
N HIS A 177 7.94 25.75 -8.87
CA HIS A 177 7.07 25.85 -7.69
C HIS A 177 7.83 26.24 -6.41
N HIS A 178 9.15 26.45 -6.49
CA HIS A 178 10.01 26.69 -5.33
C HIS A 178 9.88 25.60 -4.25
N ALA A 179 9.79 24.35 -4.70
CA ALA A 179 9.57 23.16 -3.88
C ALA A 179 10.61 22.07 -4.18
N ALA A 180 10.89 21.21 -3.19
CA ALA A 180 11.79 20.07 -3.36
C ALA A 180 11.51 18.99 -2.31
N GLY A 181 11.88 17.74 -2.61
CA GLY A 181 11.87 16.63 -1.65
C GLY A 181 10.65 15.70 -1.70
N ASN A 182 9.60 16.04 -2.44
CA ASN A 182 8.39 15.21 -2.56
C ASN A 182 8.23 14.56 -3.95
N TYR A 183 9.32 14.20 -4.61
CA TYR A 183 9.26 13.65 -5.97
C TYR A 183 8.54 12.29 -6.00
N GLY A 184 8.68 11.46 -4.95
CA GLY A 184 7.95 10.20 -4.84
C GLY A 184 6.43 10.40 -4.74
N LEU A 185 5.96 11.39 -3.97
CA LEU A 185 4.53 11.75 -3.94
C LEU A 185 4.06 12.34 -5.28
N ALA A 186 4.88 13.15 -5.93
CA ALA A 186 4.58 13.69 -7.26
C ALA A 186 4.45 12.57 -8.31
N ASP A 187 5.27 11.51 -8.22
CA ASP A 187 5.16 10.31 -9.06
C ASP A 187 3.82 9.58 -8.84
N GLN A 188 3.39 9.44 -7.59
CA GLN A 188 2.10 8.84 -7.24
C GLN A 188 0.93 9.68 -7.79
N ILE A 189 1.00 11.01 -7.68
CA ILE A 189 0.01 11.93 -8.26
C ILE A 189 -0.02 11.79 -9.79
N MET A 190 1.14 11.73 -10.45
CA MET A 190 1.24 11.49 -11.90
C MET A 190 0.62 10.15 -12.31
N ALA A 191 0.86 9.09 -11.54
CA ALA A 191 0.23 7.79 -11.77
C ALA A 191 -1.29 7.85 -11.62
N LEU A 192 -1.82 8.60 -10.66
CA LEU A 192 -3.26 8.82 -10.49
C LEU A 192 -3.86 9.63 -11.65
N HIS A 193 -3.17 10.62 -12.19
CA HIS A 193 -3.56 11.28 -13.43
C HIS A 193 -3.59 10.31 -14.60
N TRP A 194 -2.57 9.46 -14.71
CA TRP A 194 -2.54 8.40 -15.74
C TRP A 194 -3.74 7.46 -15.60
N VAL A 195 -4.08 7.03 -14.37
CA VAL A 195 -5.27 6.19 -14.08
C VAL A 195 -6.55 6.91 -14.54
N ARG A 196 -6.75 8.16 -14.15
CA ARG A 196 -7.91 8.96 -14.59
C ARG A 196 -8.07 8.95 -16.12
N ASP A 197 -6.97 9.12 -16.84
CA ASP A 197 -6.99 9.34 -18.29
C ASP A 197 -7.06 8.02 -19.11
N ASN A 198 -6.61 6.89 -18.54
CA ASN A 198 -6.43 5.64 -19.30
C ASN A 198 -7.19 4.42 -18.77
N ILE A 199 -7.55 4.37 -17.47
CA ILE A 199 -8.02 3.14 -16.83
C ILE A 199 -9.33 2.58 -17.42
N ALA A 200 -10.14 3.44 -18.05
CA ALA A 200 -11.35 3.01 -18.75
C ALA A 200 -11.05 2.01 -19.89
N ARG A 201 -9.89 2.10 -20.51
CA ARG A 201 -9.45 1.15 -21.57
C ARG A 201 -9.18 -0.24 -21.01
N PHE A 202 -8.92 -0.36 -19.72
CA PHE A 202 -8.71 -1.61 -18.99
C PHE A 202 -9.98 -2.05 -18.22
N GLY A 203 -11.12 -1.40 -18.46
CA GLY A 203 -12.39 -1.71 -17.78
C GLY A 203 -12.55 -1.12 -16.39
N GLY A 204 -11.65 -0.23 -15.99
CA GLY A 204 -11.79 0.51 -14.74
C GLY A 204 -12.66 1.75 -14.87
N ASN A 205 -13.34 2.13 -13.80
CA ASN A 205 -14.12 3.36 -13.70
C ASN A 205 -13.25 4.49 -13.12
N PRO A 206 -12.81 5.48 -13.91
CA PRO A 206 -11.98 6.58 -13.42
C PRO A 206 -12.70 7.45 -12.38
N ALA A 207 -14.03 7.42 -12.32
CA ALA A 207 -14.82 8.10 -11.31
C ALA A 207 -15.06 7.26 -10.04
N ASN A 208 -14.49 6.03 -9.95
CA ASN A 208 -14.63 5.16 -8.79
C ASN A 208 -13.27 4.55 -8.41
N VAL A 209 -12.35 5.41 -7.99
CA VAL A 209 -10.99 5.06 -7.62
C VAL A 209 -10.85 5.05 -6.10
N THR A 210 -10.26 3.99 -5.58
CA THR A 210 -9.79 3.85 -4.19
C THR A 210 -8.27 3.71 -4.22
N ILE A 211 -7.56 4.57 -3.51
CA ILE A 211 -6.12 4.38 -3.27
C ILE A 211 -5.94 3.61 -1.96
N PHE A 212 -4.98 2.69 -1.93
CA PHE A 212 -4.69 1.94 -0.71
C PHE A 212 -3.19 1.68 -0.59
N GLY A 213 -2.69 1.70 0.64
CA GLY A 213 -1.28 1.53 0.93
C GLY A 213 -1.04 1.01 2.33
N GLU A 214 0.16 0.46 2.54
CA GLU A 214 0.60 -0.05 3.84
C GLU A 214 1.89 0.64 4.27
N SER A 215 2.08 0.83 5.61
CA SER A 215 3.29 1.43 6.17
C SER A 215 3.54 2.82 5.58
N ALA A 216 4.72 3.06 4.99
CA ALA A 216 5.00 4.31 4.29
C ALA A 216 3.97 4.60 3.19
N GLY A 217 3.50 3.59 2.44
CA GLY A 217 2.43 3.76 1.45
C GLY A 217 1.11 4.22 2.07
N ALA A 218 0.80 3.83 3.31
CA ALA A 218 -0.34 4.35 4.05
C ALA A 218 -0.15 5.81 4.46
N SER A 219 1.05 6.17 4.92
CA SER A 219 1.39 7.57 5.21
C SER A 219 1.34 8.43 3.93
N ASP A 220 1.75 7.87 2.79
CA ASP A 220 1.68 8.54 1.49
C ASP A 220 0.21 8.79 1.08
N VAL A 221 -0.68 7.77 1.16
CA VAL A 221 -2.10 7.98 0.79
C VAL A 221 -2.78 8.98 1.71
N ASN A 222 -2.40 9.03 3.00
CA ASN A 222 -2.88 10.04 3.94
C ASN A 222 -2.35 11.45 3.59
N ALA A 223 -1.09 11.56 3.17
CA ALA A 223 -0.54 12.82 2.66
C ALA A 223 -1.26 13.27 1.37
N LEU A 224 -1.63 12.31 0.50
CA LEU A 224 -2.39 12.60 -0.71
C LEU A 224 -3.81 13.11 -0.40
N ILE A 225 -4.47 12.66 0.68
CA ILE A 225 -5.77 13.24 1.10
C ILE A 225 -5.61 14.74 1.46
N ALA A 226 -4.47 15.12 2.02
CA ALA A 226 -4.17 16.52 2.40
C ALA A 226 -3.61 17.36 1.24
N SER A 227 -3.12 16.73 0.16
CA SER A 227 -2.52 17.44 -0.98
C SER A 227 -3.56 18.10 -1.89
N PRO A 228 -3.41 19.39 -2.23
CA PRO A 228 -4.28 20.02 -3.22
C PRO A 228 -4.13 19.45 -4.64
N LEU A 229 -2.97 18.85 -4.96
CA LEU A 229 -2.66 18.34 -6.30
C LEU A 229 -3.35 17.02 -6.63
N SER A 230 -3.77 16.26 -5.63
CA SER A 230 -4.48 14.99 -5.80
C SER A 230 -6.00 15.14 -5.76
N LYS A 231 -6.51 16.38 -5.62
CA LYS A 231 -7.93 16.66 -5.47
C LYS A 231 -8.76 16.07 -6.62
N GLY A 232 -9.73 15.22 -6.26
CA GLY A 232 -10.66 14.60 -7.21
C GLY A 232 -10.10 13.42 -7.99
N LEU A 233 -8.89 12.94 -7.69
CA LEU A 233 -8.30 11.76 -8.34
C LEU A 233 -8.76 10.43 -7.72
N PHE A 234 -9.35 10.46 -6.53
CA PHE A 234 -9.90 9.30 -5.84
C PHE A 234 -11.09 9.69 -4.96
N LEU A 235 -11.92 8.71 -4.63
CA LEU A 235 -13.10 8.86 -3.77
C LEU A 235 -12.92 8.21 -2.39
N ARG A 236 -11.98 7.27 -2.26
CA ARG A 236 -11.79 6.47 -1.06
C ARG A 236 -10.33 6.20 -0.83
N VAL A 237 -10.00 5.98 0.43
CA VAL A 237 -8.65 5.63 0.86
C VAL A 237 -8.70 4.47 1.86
N THR A 238 -7.78 3.51 1.69
CA THR A 238 -7.48 2.53 2.73
C THR A 238 -6.03 2.69 3.16
N ALA A 239 -5.82 3.11 4.42
CA ALA A 239 -4.50 3.32 5.00
C ALA A 239 -4.19 2.23 6.05
N GLN A 240 -3.19 1.39 5.76
CA GLN A 240 -2.84 0.24 6.57
C GLN A 240 -1.53 0.50 7.31
N SER A 241 -1.57 0.61 8.64
CA SER A 241 -0.39 0.79 9.49
C SER A 241 0.48 2.00 9.12
N GLY A 242 -0.15 3.16 8.90
CA GLY A 242 0.58 4.39 8.53
C GLY A 242 -0.28 5.63 8.70
N PRO A 243 -0.57 6.07 9.95
CA PRO A 243 -1.32 7.29 10.19
C PRO A 243 -0.55 8.53 9.72
N VAL A 244 -1.24 9.64 9.67
CA VAL A 244 -0.62 10.95 9.46
C VAL A 244 0.47 11.18 10.51
N GLY A 245 1.71 11.33 10.04
CA GLY A 245 2.86 11.65 10.88
C GLY A 245 3.26 13.12 10.79
N ALA A 246 4.20 13.52 11.62
CA ALA A 246 4.82 14.84 11.53
C ALA A 246 5.70 14.91 10.27
N GLN A 247 5.53 15.97 9.49
CA GLN A 247 6.37 16.27 8.32
C GLN A 247 7.30 17.46 8.66
N PRO A 248 8.62 17.33 8.36
CA PRO A 248 9.56 18.46 8.49
C PRO A 248 9.21 19.57 7.50
N SER A 249 9.61 20.80 7.83
CA SER A 249 9.54 21.90 6.88
C SER A 249 10.51 21.70 5.70
N LEU A 250 10.29 22.43 4.59
CA LEU A 250 11.23 22.45 3.47
C LEU A 250 12.63 22.87 3.93
N ALA A 251 12.75 23.92 4.74
CA ALA A 251 14.03 24.41 5.25
C ALA A 251 14.79 23.34 6.06
N GLU A 252 14.08 22.57 6.90
CA GLU A 252 14.69 21.47 7.65
C GLU A 252 15.13 20.33 6.71
N SER A 253 14.34 20.01 5.70
CA SER A 253 14.66 18.98 4.70
C SER A 253 15.85 19.41 3.83
N GLU A 254 15.92 20.66 3.44
CA GLU A 254 17.08 21.23 2.72
C GLU A 254 18.35 21.19 3.55
N ARG A 255 18.27 21.53 4.85
CA ARG A 255 19.43 21.42 5.75
C ARG A 255 19.98 20.00 5.78
N ARG A 256 19.09 19.00 5.94
CA ARG A 256 19.46 17.57 5.89
C ARG A 256 20.06 17.18 4.55
N GLY A 257 19.53 17.72 3.45
CA GLY A 257 20.05 17.49 2.10
C GLY A 257 21.45 18.07 1.88
N VAL A 258 21.73 19.26 2.40
CA VAL A 258 23.07 19.86 2.38
C VAL A 258 24.06 19.02 3.20
N GLU A 259 23.67 18.53 4.36
CA GLU A 259 24.47 17.62 5.18
C GLU A 259 24.78 16.30 4.45
N LEU A 260 23.79 15.73 3.75
CA LEU A 260 23.99 14.55 2.91
C LEU A 260 24.96 14.86 1.76
N ALA A 261 24.77 15.97 1.04
CA ALA A 261 25.67 16.38 -0.05
C ALA A 261 27.11 16.52 0.43
N ALA A 262 27.33 17.14 1.61
CA ALA A 262 28.67 17.24 2.21
C ALA A 262 29.30 15.88 2.52
N LYS A 263 28.51 14.92 3.04
CA LYS A 263 28.96 13.52 3.25
C LYS A 263 29.31 12.80 1.95
N LEU A 264 28.64 13.16 0.85
CA LEU A 264 28.97 12.70 -0.50
C LEU A 264 30.24 13.36 -1.08
N GLY A 265 30.88 14.26 -0.33
CA GLY A 265 32.06 15.03 -0.78
C GLY A 265 31.69 16.15 -1.74
N VAL A 266 30.44 16.56 -1.79
CA VAL A 266 29.96 17.58 -2.74
C VAL A 266 29.50 18.82 -1.96
N THR A 267 30.18 19.95 -2.18
CA THR A 267 29.89 21.25 -1.53
C THR A 267 29.99 22.39 -2.54
N GLY A 268 29.40 23.55 -2.19
CA GLY A 268 29.49 24.78 -2.99
C GLY A 268 28.37 24.92 -4.03
N GLU A 269 28.47 25.98 -4.85
CA GLU A 269 27.41 26.39 -5.79
C GLU A 269 27.12 25.35 -6.89
N GLU A 270 28.13 24.59 -7.32
CA GLU A 270 27.97 23.52 -8.32
C GLU A 270 27.50 22.16 -7.72
N SER A 271 27.14 22.14 -6.45
CA SER A 271 26.82 20.89 -5.74
C SER A 271 25.75 20.07 -6.45
N LEU A 272 24.68 20.70 -6.93
CA LEU A 272 23.58 20.03 -7.58
C LEU A 272 23.98 19.34 -8.89
N ALA A 273 24.74 20.01 -9.76
CA ALA A 273 25.23 19.43 -11.01
C ALA A 273 26.15 18.21 -10.75
N LYS A 274 27.02 18.32 -9.75
CA LYS A 274 27.90 17.22 -9.34
C LYS A 274 27.12 16.05 -8.78
N LEU A 275 26.10 16.29 -7.95
CA LEU A 275 25.21 15.25 -7.41
C LEU A 275 24.42 14.55 -8.53
N ARG A 276 23.90 15.29 -9.52
CA ARG A 276 23.24 14.71 -10.69
C ARG A 276 24.15 13.84 -11.54
N ALA A 277 25.41 14.20 -11.64
CA ALA A 277 26.40 13.44 -12.41
C ALA A 277 26.87 12.15 -11.71
N LEU A 278 26.60 11.97 -10.42
CA LEU A 278 26.97 10.73 -9.71
C LEU A 278 26.21 9.52 -10.31
N PRO A 279 26.92 8.38 -10.49
CA PRO A 279 26.23 7.12 -10.77
C PRO A 279 25.17 6.84 -9.68
N ASP A 280 24.04 6.30 -10.09
CA ASP A 280 22.95 5.96 -9.19
C ASP A 280 23.37 5.01 -8.06
N THR A 281 24.18 4.00 -8.40
CA THR A 281 24.75 3.05 -7.44
C THR A 281 25.64 3.71 -6.39
N GLU A 282 26.45 4.70 -6.78
CA GLU A 282 27.30 5.45 -5.86
C GLU A 282 26.46 6.36 -4.95
N LEU A 283 25.50 7.09 -5.54
CA LEU A 283 24.59 7.95 -4.80
C LEU A 283 23.80 7.16 -3.75
N MET A 284 23.27 6.00 -4.13
CA MET A 284 22.49 5.11 -3.27
C MET A 284 23.33 4.54 -2.13
N ALA A 285 24.53 4.01 -2.43
CA ALA A 285 25.41 3.41 -1.44
C ALA A 285 25.87 4.43 -0.39
N LYS A 286 26.17 5.66 -0.80
CA LYS A 286 26.58 6.73 0.10
C LYS A 286 25.42 7.30 0.91
N ALA A 287 24.24 7.46 0.31
CA ALA A 287 23.05 7.92 1.00
C ALA A 287 22.63 6.96 2.13
N ALA A 288 22.81 5.65 1.94
CA ALA A 288 22.54 4.63 2.96
C ALA A 288 23.44 4.73 4.21
N GLN A 289 24.64 5.31 4.08
CA GLN A 289 25.65 5.37 5.15
C GLN A 289 25.44 6.52 6.15
N GLY A 290 24.52 7.44 5.94
CA GLY A 290 24.57 8.57 6.83
C GLY A 290 23.56 9.68 6.74
N GLY A 291 22.35 9.46 6.30
CA GLY A 291 21.33 10.49 6.34
C GLY A 291 20.28 10.24 7.41
N PRO A 292 19.93 11.21 8.28
CA PRO A 292 18.64 11.17 8.95
C PRO A 292 17.54 11.22 7.89
N GLY A 293 16.52 10.38 8.07
CA GLY A 293 15.42 10.10 7.17
C GLY A 293 15.06 11.15 6.14
N LEU A 294 15.29 10.79 4.89
CA LEU A 294 14.65 11.43 3.76
C LEU A 294 13.20 10.94 3.72
N GLY A 295 12.25 11.83 3.61
CA GLY A 295 10.84 11.49 3.62
C GLY A 295 9.98 12.67 3.20
N ILE A 296 8.68 12.49 3.30
CA ILE A 296 7.69 13.53 2.99
C ILE A 296 7.99 14.80 3.82
N ASN A 297 7.94 15.95 3.17
CA ASN A 297 8.11 17.25 3.81
C ASN A 297 6.97 18.22 3.43
N VAL A 298 6.85 19.30 4.17
CA VAL A 298 5.99 20.44 3.81
C VAL A 298 6.77 21.33 2.84
N ASP A 299 6.62 21.07 1.54
CA ASP A 299 7.36 21.74 0.48
C ASP A 299 6.69 23.02 -0.07
N GLY A 300 5.45 23.27 0.35
CA GLY A 300 4.65 24.42 -0.10
C GLY A 300 3.93 24.20 -1.44
N TRP A 301 4.11 23.05 -2.08
CA TRP A 301 3.48 22.70 -3.37
C TRP A 301 2.73 21.38 -3.33
N VAL A 302 3.41 20.25 -3.12
CA VAL A 302 2.76 18.93 -2.97
C VAL A 302 2.03 18.88 -1.64
N LEU A 303 2.68 19.32 -0.57
CA LEU A 303 2.08 19.56 0.74
C LEU A 303 2.29 21.04 1.12
N THR A 304 1.19 21.79 1.13
CA THR A 304 1.22 23.23 1.47
C THR A 304 1.31 23.48 2.98
N GLU A 305 0.90 22.49 3.78
CA GLU A 305 0.91 22.52 5.24
C GLU A 305 1.12 21.09 5.78
N PRO A 306 1.48 20.92 7.07
CA PRO A 306 1.50 19.59 7.68
C PRO A 306 0.15 18.88 7.52
N ALA A 307 0.16 17.65 7.05
CA ALA A 307 -1.08 16.91 6.80
C ALA A 307 -1.92 16.78 8.09
N ALA A 308 -1.30 16.56 9.25
CA ALA A 308 -2.00 16.52 10.54
C ALA A 308 -2.80 17.80 10.83
N LYS A 309 -2.25 18.97 10.47
CA LYS A 309 -2.97 20.26 10.61
C LYS A 309 -4.17 20.33 9.67
N VAL A 310 -4.01 19.88 8.42
CA VAL A 310 -5.10 19.85 7.44
C VAL A 310 -6.27 19.00 7.95
N TYR A 311 -5.98 17.82 8.51
CA TYR A 311 -6.99 16.95 9.14
C TYR A 311 -7.61 17.56 10.41
N ALA A 312 -6.79 18.11 11.31
CA ALA A 312 -7.28 18.71 12.55
C ALA A 312 -8.23 19.90 12.31
N GLU A 313 -8.07 20.60 11.19
CA GLU A 313 -8.92 21.71 10.74
C GLU A 313 -10.07 21.28 9.80
N GLY A 314 -10.18 19.98 9.50
CA GLY A 314 -11.25 19.44 8.63
C GLY A 314 -11.18 19.94 7.18
N ARG A 315 -9.97 20.26 6.69
CA ARG A 315 -9.73 20.78 5.34
C ARG A 315 -9.27 19.75 4.33
N GLU A 316 -9.09 18.52 4.76
CA GLU A 316 -8.73 17.38 3.91
C GLU A 316 -9.82 17.08 2.87
N GLN A 317 -9.48 16.32 1.84
CA GLN A 317 -10.44 15.91 0.83
C GLN A 317 -11.58 15.07 1.44
N LYS A 318 -12.79 15.31 0.97
CA LYS A 318 -13.99 14.57 1.39
C LYS A 318 -14.02 13.18 0.74
N VAL A 319 -13.39 12.22 1.38
CA VAL A 319 -13.31 10.83 0.96
C VAL A 319 -13.83 9.90 2.05
N ALA A 320 -14.18 8.66 1.71
CA ALA A 320 -14.35 7.63 2.74
C ALA A 320 -12.97 7.06 3.10
N LEU A 321 -12.72 6.86 4.40
CA LEU A 321 -11.44 6.36 4.93
C LEU A 321 -11.66 5.05 5.68
N LEU A 322 -10.92 4.00 5.29
CA LEU A 322 -10.75 2.78 6.04
C LEU A 322 -9.29 2.76 6.51
N ILE A 323 -9.06 2.76 7.83
CA ILE A 323 -7.72 2.84 8.39
C ILE A 323 -7.58 1.90 9.58
N GLY A 324 -6.41 1.36 9.80
CA GLY A 324 -6.13 0.50 10.95
C GLY A 324 -4.68 0.06 11.00
N ASN A 325 -4.42 -0.87 11.89
CA ASN A 325 -3.07 -1.38 12.15
C ASN A 325 -3.11 -2.81 12.69
N ASN A 326 -1.94 -3.44 12.74
CA ASN A 326 -1.76 -4.73 13.39
C ASN A 326 -1.64 -4.58 14.91
N SER A 327 -1.97 -5.61 15.67
CA SER A 327 -1.98 -5.52 17.15
C SER A 327 -0.58 -5.39 17.76
N GLN A 328 0.47 -5.88 17.08
CA GLN A 328 1.85 -5.88 17.56
C GLN A 328 2.82 -5.45 16.44
N GLU A 329 2.71 -4.22 15.98
CA GLU A 329 3.35 -3.70 14.76
C GLU A 329 4.86 -3.94 14.70
N MET A 330 5.63 -3.26 15.50
CA MET A 330 7.08 -3.30 15.42
C MET A 330 7.72 -3.56 16.78
N ARG A 331 8.70 -4.46 16.80
CA ARG A 331 9.56 -4.65 17.95
C ARG A 331 10.53 -3.48 18.07
N PRO A 332 10.82 -3.02 19.30
CA PRO A 332 11.85 -1.99 19.50
C PRO A 332 13.17 -2.41 18.88
N ARG A 333 13.86 -1.46 18.29
CA ARG A 333 15.21 -1.64 17.74
C ARG A 333 16.24 -1.05 18.72
N GLY A 334 17.44 -1.61 18.74
CA GLY A 334 18.54 -1.14 19.57
C GLY A 334 18.68 -1.89 20.89
N ALA A 335 19.46 -1.33 21.84
CA ALA A 335 19.66 -1.91 23.17
C ALA A 335 18.35 -1.87 23.98
N PRO A 336 18.11 -2.87 24.82
CA PRO A 336 16.98 -2.86 25.74
C PRO A 336 16.99 -1.59 26.61
N ARG A 337 15.85 -0.92 26.72
CA ARG A 337 15.65 0.26 27.57
C ARG A 337 14.54 -0.03 28.58
N ASP A 338 14.60 0.63 29.71
CA ASP A 338 13.52 0.56 30.70
C ASP A 338 12.25 1.20 30.14
N ILE A 339 11.15 0.47 30.15
CA ILE A 339 9.88 0.95 29.60
C ILE A 339 9.31 2.12 30.37
N ARG A 340 9.58 2.22 31.70
CA ARG A 340 9.13 3.34 32.54
C ARG A 340 9.84 4.63 32.14
N GLU A 341 11.16 4.55 31.92
CA GLU A 341 11.94 5.68 31.43
C GLU A 341 11.42 6.14 30.06
N MET A 342 11.19 5.21 29.14
CA MET A 342 10.65 5.54 27.81
C MET A 342 9.28 6.20 27.87
N ILE A 343 8.38 5.70 28.71
CA ILE A 343 7.05 6.30 28.91
C ILE A 343 7.21 7.70 29.52
N SER A 344 8.07 7.83 30.53
CA SER A 344 8.27 9.10 31.22
C SER A 344 8.88 10.17 30.30
N GLU A 345 9.89 9.80 29.50
CA GLU A 345 10.48 10.69 28.48
C GLU A 345 9.45 11.12 27.43
N ARG A 346 8.64 10.18 26.92
CA ARG A 346 7.67 10.46 25.87
C ARG A 346 6.54 11.36 26.32
N TYR A 347 6.04 11.15 27.54
CA TYR A 347 4.83 11.81 28.03
C TYR A 347 5.09 12.97 29.00
N GLY A 348 6.31 13.11 29.53
CA GLY A 348 6.70 14.22 30.40
C GLY A 348 5.72 14.44 31.55
N PRO A 349 5.06 15.60 31.66
CA PRO A 349 4.10 15.88 32.75
C PRO A 349 2.87 14.96 32.77
N LEU A 350 2.61 14.20 31.73
CA LEU A 350 1.54 13.19 31.68
C LEU A 350 2.05 11.77 31.97
N ALA A 351 3.32 11.63 32.40
CA ALA A 351 3.99 10.34 32.61
C ALA A 351 3.23 9.42 33.57
N ASP A 352 2.78 9.93 34.72
CA ASP A 352 2.06 9.11 35.71
C ASP A 352 0.74 8.55 35.14
N ARG A 353 0.03 9.35 34.35
CA ARG A 353 -1.20 8.90 33.68
C ARG A 353 -0.91 7.89 32.61
N ALA A 354 0.17 8.07 31.83
CA ALA A 354 0.60 7.12 30.81
C ALA A 354 1.06 5.80 31.46
N LEU A 355 1.88 5.84 32.52
CA LEU A 355 2.29 4.67 33.28
C LEU A 355 1.08 3.88 33.81
N ALA A 356 0.09 4.58 34.35
CA ALA A 356 -1.16 3.96 34.82
C ALA A 356 -1.95 3.32 33.66
N ALA A 357 -2.06 4.00 32.52
CA ALA A 357 -2.77 3.49 31.34
C ALA A 357 -2.09 2.26 30.72
N TYR A 358 -0.77 2.13 30.82
CA TYR A 358 0.00 0.94 30.43
C TYR A 358 0.07 -0.13 31.54
N GLY A 359 -0.50 0.13 32.72
CA GLY A 359 -0.46 -0.79 33.86
C GLY A 359 0.93 -0.90 34.54
N VAL A 360 1.82 0.08 34.33
CA VAL A 360 3.24 0.06 34.80
C VAL A 360 3.42 0.91 36.06
N ASN A 361 2.42 0.95 36.91
CA ASN A 361 2.43 1.74 38.18
C ASN A 361 2.93 0.95 39.40
N GLY A 362 3.21 -0.33 39.27
CA GLY A 362 3.76 -1.21 40.30
C GLY A 362 5.26 -1.49 40.15
N ALA A 363 5.85 -2.25 41.06
CA ALA A 363 7.27 -2.63 40.98
C ALA A 363 7.62 -3.54 39.79
N ASN A 364 6.67 -4.37 39.38
CA ASN A 364 6.84 -5.32 38.28
C ASN A 364 6.11 -4.84 37.03
N GLU A 365 6.63 -5.22 35.85
CA GLU A 365 5.87 -5.08 34.62
C GLU A 365 4.64 -6.00 34.64
N PRO A 366 3.50 -5.56 34.05
CA PRO A 366 2.35 -6.45 33.88
C PRO A 366 2.68 -7.63 32.96
N GLN A 367 1.96 -8.72 33.12
CA GLN A 367 2.04 -9.85 32.20
C GLN A 367 1.70 -9.39 30.77
N PRO A 368 2.33 -9.98 29.74
CA PRO A 368 1.99 -9.67 28.36
C PRO A 368 0.49 -9.85 28.10
N ASP A 369 -0.10 -8.85 27.46
CA ASP A 369 -1.47 -8.94 26.96
C ASP A 369 -1.55 -9.99 25.83
N PRO A 370 -2.54 -10.89 25.84
CA PRO A 370 -2.64 -11.94 24.83
C PRO A 370 -2.72 -11.43 23.38
N GLU A 371 -3.35 -10.27 23.17
CA GLU A 371 -3.56 -9.67 21.85
C GLU A 371 -2.47 -8.65 21.50
N ASN A 372 -2.12 -7.80 22.46
CA ASN A 372 -1.23 -6.65 22.23
C ASN A 372 0.23 -6.88 22.67
N GLY A 373 0.53 -8.03 23.28
CA GLY A 373 1.88 -8.41 23.68
C GLY A 373 2.42 -7.71 24.93
N THR A 374 3.74 -7.63 25.04
CA THR A 374 4.41 -6.95 26.17
C THR A 374 4.13 -5.47 26.19
N VAL A 375 4.29 -4.81 27.34
CA VAL A 375 4.12 -3.35 27.45
C VAL A 375 5.01 -2.60 26.46
N MET A 376 6.21 -3.08 26.21
CA MET A 376 7.11 -2.50 25.21
C MET A 376 6.53 -2.58 23.79
N LEU A 377 5.92 -3.69 23.38
CA LEU A 377 5.23 -3.82 22.11
C LEU A 377 4.00 -2.93 22.02
N GLN A 378 3.21 -2.88 23.10
CA GLN A 378 2.08 -1.98 23.20
C GLN A 378 2.52 -0.52 23.05
N PHE A 379 3.54 -0.10 23.78
CA PHE A 379 4.06 1.28 23.73
C PHE A 379 4.54 1.65 22.31
N THR A 380 5.31 0.78 21.67
CA THR A 380 5.80 1.06 20.30
C THR A 380 4.67 1.09 19.29
N THR A 381 3.72 0.14 19.35
CA THR A 381 2.56 0.10 18.48
C THR A 381 1.64 1.29 18.66
N ASP A 382 1.32 1.63 19.92
CA ASP A 382 0.41 2.74 20.25
C ASP A 382 0.97 4.09 19.82
N ASN A 383 2.28 4.33 20.03
CA ASN A 383 2.91 5.61 19.71
C ASN A 383 3.29 5.80 18.24
N SER A 384 3.53 4.70 17.51
CA SER A 384 3.95 4.79 16.10
C SER A 384 2.79 4.62 15.12
N PHE A 385 1.71 3.95 15.52
CA PHE A 385 0.62 3.58 14.61
C PHE A 385 -0.76 3.83 15.21
N ARG A 386 -1.16 3.07 16.24
CA ARG A 386 -2.55 2.94 16.68
C ARG A 386 -3.17 4.25 17.14
N CYS A 387 -2.54 4.98 18.07
CA CYS A 387 -3.15 6.20 18.59
C CYS A 387 -3.17 7.34 17.57
N GLY A 388 -2.22 7.37 16.64
CA GLY A 388 -2.27 8.25 15.47
C GLY A 388 -3.45 7.94 14.57
N THR A 389 -3.72 6.66 14.30
CA THR A 389 -4.90 6.19 13.53
C THR A 389 -6.22 6.62 14.17
N VAL A 390 -6.37 6.42 15.49
CA VAL A 390 -7.57 6.85 16.23
C VAL A 390 -7.74 8.37 16.15
N GLN A 391 -6.65 9.13 16.33
CA GLN A 391 -6.68 10.59 16.27
C GLN A 391 -7.10 11.09 14.88
N GLU A 392 -6.55 10.51 13.83
CA GLU A 392 -6.88 10.83 12.43
C GLU A 392 -8.37 10.58 12.14
N LEU A 393 -8.91 9.43 12.56
CA LEU A 393 -10.33 9.13 12.41
C LEU A 393 -11.24 10.10 13.19
N ILE A 394 -10.83 10.53 14.38
CA ILE A 394 -11.57 11.54 15.16
C ILE A 394 -11.65 12.84 14.35
N TRP A 395 -10.56 13.32 13.77
CA TRP A 395 -10.55 14.52 12.95
C TRP A 395 -11.39 14.33 11.67
N HIS A 396 -11.15 13.25 10.95
CA HIS A 396 -11.81 12.93 9.70
C HIS A 396 -13.33 12.83 9.83
N THR A 397 -13.82 12.17 10.89
CA THR A 397 -15.26 12.04 11.14
C THR A 397 -15.87 13.33 11.69
N ALA A 398 -15.13 14.13 12.45
CA ALA A 398 -15.56 15.46 12.88
C ALA A 398 -15.76 16.41 11.70
N ALA A 399 -14.99 16.26 10.61
CA ALA A 399 -15.18 16.98 9.34
C ALA A 399 -16.39 16.49 8.53
N GLY A 400 -17.16 15.51 9.05
CA GLY A 400 -18.36 14.95 8.42
C GLY A 400 -18.05 13.84 7.39
N ASN A 401 -16.83 13.36 7.34
CA ASN A 401 -16.42 12.29 6.45
C ASN A 401 -16.74 10.91 7.05
N ARG A 402 -16.78 9.88 6.20
CA ARG A 402 -17.04 8.50 6.62
C ARG A 402 -15.74 7.80 6.96
N GLY A 403 -15.64 7.20 8.17
CA GLY A 403 -14.48 6.45 8.64
C GLY A 403 -14.82 5.04 9.11
N TYR A 404 -13.89 4.12 8.93
CA TYR A 404 -13.91 2.76 9.48
C TYR A 404 -12.53 2.44 10.05
N GLU A 405 -12.51 1.86 11.27
CA GLU A 405 -11.28 1.45 11.95
C GLU A 405 -11.16 -0.07 11.98
N TYR A 406 -9.94 -0.59 11.81
CA TYR A 406 -9.66 -1.99 12.07
C TYR A 406 -8.42 -2.19 12.96
N GLN A 407 -8.38 -3.35 13.61
CA GLN A 407 -7.17 -3.96 14.13
C GLN A 407 -7.03 -5.36 13.51
N PHE A 408 -5.83 -5.74 13.12
CA PHE A 408 -5.52 -7.10 12.73
C PHE A 408 -4.74 -7.76 13.87
N SER A 409 -5.38 -8.68 14.59
CA SER A 409 -4.80 -9.38 15.75
C SER A 409 -4.61 -10.88 15.51
N ARG A 410 -4.85 -11.36 14.27
CA ARG A 410 -4.64 -12.74 13.90
C ARG A 410 -3.15 -13.11 13.96
N THR A 411 -2.84 -14.12 14.78
CA THR A 411 -1.46 -14.51 15.08
C THR A 411 -0.83 -15.33 13.95
N VAL A 412 0.49 -15.32 13.89
CA VAL A 412 1.23 -16.17 12.94
C VAL A 412 1.26 -17.60 13.49
N HIS A 413 0.56 -18.52 12.83
CA HIS A 413 0.48 -19.92 13.24
C HIS A 413 1.85 -20.57 13.44
N GLY A 414 2.03 -21.25 14.58
CA GLY A 414 3.31 -21.85 15.00
C GLY A 414 4.40 -20.84 15.39
N LYS A 415 4.04 -19.56 15.49
CA LYS A 415 4.89 -18.47 15.98
C LYS A 415 4.04 -17.47 16.77
N GLU A 416 3.14 -17.96 17.61
CA GLU A 416 2.14 -17.17 18.36
C GLU A 416 2.81 -16.07 19.21
N ALA A 417 4.03 -16.30 19.69
CA ALA A 417 4.83 -15.29 20.38
C ALA A 417 5.20 -14.06 19.52
N LEU A 418 5.03 -14.13 18.20
CA LEU A 418 5.19 -12.97 17.32
C LEU A 418 3.93 -12.11 17.27
N GLY A 419 2.76 -12.64 17.66
CA GLY A 419 1.48 -11.96 17.50
C GLY A 419 1.17 -11.65 16.04
N ALA A 420 0.59 -10.48 15.80
CA ALA A 420 0.35 -9.92 14.47
C ALA A 420 1.32 -8.76 14.20
N PRO A 421 2.54 -9.02 13.72
CA PRO A 421 3.53 -7.97 13.44
C PRO A 421 3.19 -7.19 12.17
N HIS A 422 3.92 -6.11 11.93
CA HIS A 422 3.79 -5.21 10.77
C HIS A 422 3.64 -5.96 9.43
N ALA A 423 2.73 -5.50 8.59
CA ALA A 423 2.37 -6.05 7.28
C ALA A 423 1.77 -7.49 7.31
N SER A 424 1.31 -7.98 8.48
CA SER A 424 0.76 -9.34 8.61
C SER A 424 -0.53 -9.55 7.83
N GLU A 425 -1.33 -8.53 7.66
CA GLU A 425 -2.63 -8.54 6.98
C GLU A 425 -2.49 -8.58 5.44
N ILE A 426 -1.37 -8.12 4.89
CA ILE A 426 -1.16 -7.96 3.44
C ILE A 426 -1.38 -9.25 2.65
N PRO A 427 -0.79 -10.41 3.04
CA PRO A 427 -1.00 -11.65 2.30
C PRO A 427 -2.45 -12.12 2.28
N PHE A 428 -3.24 -11.76 3.30
CA PHE A 428 -4.68 -12.07 3.35
C PHE A 428 -5.46 -11.22 2.35
N ILE A 429 -5.16 -9.92 2.28
CA ILE A 429 -5.83 -8.98 1.38
C ILE A 429 -5.51 -9.31 -0.08
N PHE A 430 -4.25 -9.52 -0.41
CA PHE A 430 -3.85 -9.86 -1.79
C PHE A 430 -4.07 -11.34 -2.16
N GLY A 431 -4.40 -12.22 -1.19
CA GLY A 431 -4.53 -13.66 -1.42
C GLY A 431 -3.19 -14.33 -1.73
N THR A 432 -2.09 -13.79 -1.22
CA THR A 432 -0.72 -14.20 -1.53
C THR A 432 -0.03 -14.91 -0.36
N LEU A 433 -0.79 -15.63 0.47
CA LEU A 433 -0.28 -16.36 1.64
C LEU A 433 0.89 -17.29 1.29
N SER A 434 0.88 -17.91 0.12
CA SER A 434 1.95 -18.79 -0.36
C SER A 434 3.30 -18.09 -0.57
N VAL A 435 3.30 -16.79 -0.86
CA VAL A 435 4.52 -16.01 -1.11
C VAL A 435 5.37 -15.89 0.16
N TRP A 436 4.74 -15.77 1.32
CA TRP A 436 5.41 -15.66 2.61
C TRP A 436 5.47 -16.97 3.40
N GLN A 437 5.09 -18.09 2.80
CA GLN A 437 5.03 -19.39 3.47
C GLN A 437 6.34 -19.80 4.17
N ASN A 438 7.48 -19.42 3.62
CA ASN A 438 8.80 -19.68 4.22
C ASN A 438 9.09 -18.82 5.46
N MET A 439 8.54 -17.60 5.50
CA MET A 439 8.72 -16.68 6.62
C MET A 439 7.63 -16.85 7.68
N ARG A 440 6.41 -17.17 7.26
CA ARG A 440 5.22 -17.36 8.10
C ARG A 440 4.49 -18.62 7.64
N LYS A 441 4.24 -19.53 8.56
CA LYS A 441 3.45 -20.73 8.25
C LYS A 441 1.97 -20.36 8.25
N TYR A 442 1.36 -20.44 7.09
CA TYR A 442 -0.08 -20.31 6.94
C TYR A 442 -0.72 -21.70 6.86
N ASN A 443 -1.89 -21.86 7.45
CA ASN A 443 -2.65 -23.10 7.50
C ASN A 443 -3.99 -23.00 6.76
N ASP A 444 -4.79 -24.06 6.78
CA ASP A 444 -6.09 -24.10 6.11
C ASP A 444 -7.07 -23.06 6.67
N SER A 445 -6.99 -22.75 7.97
CA SER A 445 -7.79 -21.69 8.58
C SER A 445 -7.45 -20.33 8.00
N ASP A 446 -6.18 -20.04 7.73
CA ASP A 446 -5.75 -18.78 7.09
C ASP A 446 -6.28 -18.71 5.65
N GLN A 447 -6.21 -19.82 4.90
CA GLN A 447 -6.74 -19.90 3.53
C GLN A 447 -8.26 -19.66 3.48
N GLN A 448 -9.00 -20.14 4.47
CA GLN A 448 -10.45 -19.93 4.58
C GLN A 448 -10.80 -18.51 5.06
N TYR A 449 -9.87 -17.87 5.78
CA TYR A 449 -10.07 -16.53 6.33
C TYR A 449 -9.84 -15.41 5.32
N ALA A 450 -8.80 -15.57 4.48
CA ALA A 450 -8.37 -14.53 3.54
C ALA A 450 -9.52 -14.01 2.62
N PRO A 451 -10.41 -14.85 2.06
CA PRO A 451 -11.52 -14.37 1.23
C PRO A 451 -12.45 -13.38 1.92
N GLN A 452 -12.67 -13.51 3.24
CA GLN A 452 -13.49 -12.56 3.99
C GLN A 452 -12.85 -11.18 4.04
N MET A 453 -11.54 -11.09 4.28
CA MET A 453 -10.80 -9.81 4.26
C MET A 453 -10.82 -9.18 2.86
N GLN A 454 -10.60 -9.98 1.81
CA GLN A 454 -10.68 -9.52 0.42
C GLN A 454 -12.07 -8.94 0.10
N GLU A 455 -13.12 -9.57 0.61
CA GLU A 455 -14.49 -9.09 0.41
C GLU A 455 -14.72 -7.74 1.11
N TYR A 456 -14.28 -7.56 2.36
CA TYR A 456 -14.37 -6.27 3.06
C TYR A 456 -13.65 -5.15 2.29
N TRP A 457 -12.41 -5.36 1.87
CA TRP A 457 -11.61 -4.36 1.13
C TRP A 457 -12.23 -4.03 -0.22
N THR A 458 -12.66 -5.03 -0.96
CA THR A 458 -13.28 -4.81 -2.27
C THR A 458 -14.69 -4.23 -2.17
N ASN A 459 -15.49 -4.56 -1.15
CA ASN A 459 -16.77 -3.89 -0.89
C ASN A 459 -16.58 -2.41 -0.58
N PHE A 460 -15.60 -2.09 0.28
CA PHE A 460 -15.25 -0.70 0.54
C PHE A 460 -14.82 0.02 -0.74
N ALA A 461 -13.98 -0.60 -1.56
CA ALA A 461 -13.56 -0.01 -2.84
C ALA A 461 -14.74 0.19 -3.81
N LYS A 462 -15.74 -0.68 -3.80
CA LYS A 462 -16.95 -0.57 -4.64
C LYS A 462 -17.88 0.56 -4.19
N THR A 463 -18.12 0.69 -2.88
CA THR A 463 -19.25 1.44 -2.32
C THR A 463 -18.87 2.50 -1.28
N GLY A 464 -17.67 2.44 -0.68
CA GLY A 464 -17.28 3.20 0.51
C GLY A 464 -17.88 2.64 1.81
N ASP A 465 -18.38 1.40 1.76
CA ASP A 465 -18.88 0.64 2.89
C ASP A 465 -18.28 -0.78 2.81
N PRO A 466 -17.52 -1.26 3.82
CA PRO A 466 -16.91 -2.58 3.78
C PRO A 466 -17.93 -3.71 3.92
N ASN A 467 -19.15 -3.41 4.36
CA ASN A 467 -20.18 -4.39 4.63
C ASN A 467 -20.79 -5.00 3.34
N GLY A 468 -21.24 -6.24 3.42
CA GLY A 468 -21.93 -6.94 2.34
C GLY A 468 -22.00 -8.45 2.59
N GLY A 469 -22.83 -9.15 1.79
CA GLY A 469 -22.95 -10.59 1.86
C GLY A 469 -23.27 -11.13 3.25
N GLN A 470 -22.51 -12.12 3.69
CA GLN A 470 -22.63 -12.78 5.00
C GLN A 470 -21.55 -12.30 6.00
N LEU A 471 -20.85 -11.22 5.69
CA LEU A 471 -19.80 -10.70 6.55
C LEU A 471 -20.35 -10.19 7.88
N VAL A 472 -19.57 -10.32 8.95
CA VAL A 472 -19.86 -9.67 10.23
C VAL A 472 -19.93 -8.17 10.00
N LYS A 473 -20.97 -7.52 10.54
CA LYS A 473 -21.18 -6.09 10.32
C LYS A 473 -20.05 -5.26 10.94
N TRP A 474 -19.33 -4.54 10.09
CA TRP A 474 -18.31 -3.59 10.48
C TRP A 474 -18.97 -2.24 10.81
N PRO A 475 -18.94 -1.78 12.06
CA PRO A 475 -19.55 -0.51 12.43
C PRO A 475 -18.75 0.67 11.85
N LYS A 476 -19.45 1.77 11.53
CA LYS A 476 -18.77 3.03 11.24
C LYS A 476 -18.08 3.54 12.49
N PHE A 477 -16.91 4.13 12.31
CA PHE A 477 -16.23 4.82 13.40
C PHE A 477 -17.04 6.05 13.84
N ASP A 478 -17.13 6.25 15.14
CA ASP A 478 -17.55 7.50 15.78
C ASP A 478 -16.64 7.80 16.96
N ALA A 479 -16.44 9.09 17.26
CA ALA A 479 -15.50 9.54 18.28
C ALA A 479 -15.90 9.13 19.72
N THR A 480 -17.18 8.76 19.95
CA THR A 480 -17.69 8.37 21.26
C THR A 480 -17.45 6.90 21.54
N ALA A 481 -17.95 6.00 20.68
CA ALA A 481 -17.77 4.56 20.83
C ALA A 481 -16.36 4.13 20.41
N ARG A 482 -15.76 4.78 19.40
CA ARG A 482 -14.53 4.35 18.72
C ARG A 482 -14.63 2.90 18.32
N ALA A 483 -15.70 2.62 17.55
CA ALA A 483 -16.01 1.28 17.10
C ALA A 483 -15.03 0.85 16.01
N TYR A 484 -14.57 -0.40 16.08
CA TYR A 484 -13.62 -0.97 15.13
C TYR A 484 -13.93 -2.44 14.84
N MET A 485 -13.38 -2.95 13.75
CA MET A 485 -13.37 -4.38 13.44
C MET A 485 -12.03 -4.99 13.84
N ASP A 486 -12.07 -6.01 14.69
CA ASP A 486 -10.88 -6.78 15.03
C ASP A 486 -10.85 -8.09 14.24
N PHE A 487 -9.82 -8.28 13.43
CA PHE A 487 -9.58 -9.50 12.68
C PHE A 487 -8.78 -10.48 13.52
N THR A 488 -9.48 -11.28 14.34
CA THR A 488 -8.89 -12.21 15.33
C THR A 488 -8.67 -13.61 14.75
N ASP A 489 -8.03 -14.50 15.51
CA ASP A 489 -7.88 -15.92 15.16
C ASP A 489 -9.23 -16.66 15.03
N ALA A 490 -10.23 -16.23 15.79
CA ALA A 490 -11.58 -16.82 15.78
C ALA A 490 -12.48 -16.25 14.66
N GLY A 491 -12.08 -15.16 14.01
CA GLY A 491 -12.88 -14.45 13.01
C GLY A 491 -12.93 -12.94 13.25
N PRO A 492 -13.56 -12.19 12.34
CA PRO A 492 -13.78 -10.76 12.52
C PRO A 492 -14.81 -10.51 13.63
N VAL A 493 -14.51 -9.57 14.53
CA VAL A 493 -15.36 -9.20 15.68
C VAL A 493 -15.44 -7.68 15.78
N ALA A 494 -16.65 -7.13 15.83
CA ALA A 494 -16.85 -5.70 16.09
C ALA A 494 -16.62 -5.42 17.58
N LYS A 495 -15.75 -4.47 17.87
CA LYS A 495 -15.36 -4.02 19.23
C LYS A 495 -15.44 -2.48 19.33
N GLU A 496 -15.23 -1.95 20.53
CA GLU A 496 -15.23 -0.51 20.79
C GLU A 496 -14.05 -0.09 21.67
N GLY A 497 -13.60 1.14 21.50
CA GLY A 497 -12.67 1.79 22.41
C GLY A 497 -11.25 1.23 22.40
N LEU A 498 -10.72 0.90 21.20
CA LEU A 498 -9.37 0.37 21.02
C LEU A 498 -8.33 1.21 21.77
N ARG A 499 -7.73 0.63 22.82
CA ARG A 499 -6.69 1.27 23.66
C ARG A 499 -7.06 2.68 24.14
N ARG A 500 -8.34 2.94 24.44
CA ARG A 500 -8.90 4.28 24.72
C ARG A 500 -8.08 5.09 25.71
N GLN A 501 -7.77 4.54 26.89
CA GLN A 501 -7.06 5.27 27.95
C GLN A 501 -5.67 5.73 27.49
N VAL A 502 -4.93 4.87 26.81
CA VAL A 502 -3.59 5.18 26.28
C VAL A 502 -3.68 6.24 25.18
N CYS A 503 -4.61 6.07 24.24
CA CYS A 503 -4.74 7.00 23.11
C CYS A 503 -5.30 8.36 23.55
N ASP A 504 -6.10 8.44 24.62
CA ASP A 504 -6.51 9.72 25.18
C ASP A 504 -5.31 10.50 25.76
N VAL A 505 -4.41 9.81 26.49
CA VAL A 505 -3.17 10.43 26.99
C VAL A 505 -2.23 10.83 25.86
N PHE A 506 -2.14 9.98 24.82
CA PHE A 506 -1.36 10.28 23.61
C PHE A 506 -1.84 11.56 22.94
N MET A 507 -3.15 11.67 22.66
CA MET A 507 -3.73 12.85 22.00
C MET A 507 -3.60 14.13 22.84
N GLU A 508 -3.70 14.03 24.17
CA GLU A 508 -3.46 15.17 25.06
C GLU A 508 -1.99 15.62 25.01
N ASN A 509 -1.06 14.65 24.95
CA ASN A 509 0.36 14.96 24.81
C ASN A 509 0.68 15.63 23.47
N GLN A 510 0.09 15.19 22.36
CA GLN A 510 0.30 15.81 21.04
C GLN A 510 -0.13 17.28 21.03
N LYS A 511 -1.28 17.63 21.60
CA LYS A 511 -1.75 19.03 21.73
C LYS A 511 -0.81 19.95 22.51
N ARG A 512 0.10 19.39 23.33
CA ARG A 512 1.07 20.16 24.12
C ARG A 512 2.39 20.38 23.37
N VAL A 513 2.73 19.45 22.50
CA VAL A 513 4.03 19.45 21.79
C VAL A 513 3.90 20.14 20.42
N GLU A 514 2.72 20.11 19.84
CA GLU A 514 2.36 20.76 18.57
C GLU A 514 1.17 21.71 18.82
N PRO A 515 1.44 22.92 19.33
CA PRO A 515 0.38 23.90 19.61
C PRO A 515 -0.27 24.48 18.34
#